data_7dfd3ce5b5aa155c055054dc9ea7195f
#
_entry.id   7dfd3ce5b5aa155c055054dc9ea7195f
#
_cell.length_a   1.000
_cell.length_b   1.000
_cell.length_c   1.000
_cell.angle_alpha   90.00
_cell.angle_beta   90.00
_cell.angle_gamma   90.00
#
_symmetry.space_group_name_H-M   'P 1'
#
loop_
_entity.id
_entity.type
_entity.pdbx_description
1 polymer ?
#
loop_
_entity_poly.entity_id
_entity_poly.type
_entity_poly.pdbx_seq_one_letter_code
_entity_poly.pdbx_strand_id
1 'polypeptide(L)'
;MSSTMRAIRYDRTGPAREVLQLLTVPLPEPGPGEVRVRLRASGVNPSDVKARRAPQPRHPLVTPHSDGAGVVEAVGDGVPAARIGERVWTFNAQWRRPFGTAAECVVLPAALAVPLPEGVSFEVGACLGIPALTAWEAVHGEDASESETVLVQGGAGAVGHLAVQLAARAGKRVIASVSSADKAALALAAGASAAVDYRSEDIAARIAELTGGRGVDRVIEVNLSANAASYTRVLRPGGRVTVYGSDNWQAVLPLMDYLVHGLALRFFIVYELDARQRAAGIAGVHQALAAGLDVKIAARFPLADTAAAHEMVEAGRQIGNVVVLPTA
;
A
#
# COMPACT_ATOMS: atom_id res chain seq x y z
N MET A 1 9.01 34.76 -2.64
CA MET A 1 8.50 33.38 -2.40
C MET A 1 8.94 32.98 -1.01
N SER A 2 8.13 32.27 -0.26
CA SER A 2 8.51 31.83 1.11
C SER A 2 9.72 30.90 1.02
N SER A 3 10.78 31.23 1.75
CA SER A 3 11.98 30.38 1.86
C SER A 3 11.77 29.21 2.81
N THR A 4 10.55 28.99 3.30
CA THR A 4 10.20 27.94 4.27
C THR A 4 8.94 27.22 3.87
N MET A 5 8.74 26.02 4.44
CA MET A 5 7.55 25.16 4.30
C MET A 5 7.21 24.49 5.63
N ARG A 6 5.99 23.99 5.76
CA ARG A 6 5.58 23.14 6.88
C ARG A 6 5.87 21.68 6.57
N ALA A 7 6.35 20.93 7.56
CA ALA A 7 6.59 19.49 7.47
C ALA A 7 6.39 18.82 8.82
N ILE A 8 5.91 17.60 8.83
CA ILE A 8 5.94 16.72 9.99
C ILE A 8 7.32 16.13 10.11
N ARG A 9 7.88 16.17 11.33
CA ARG A 9 9.18 15.55 11.62
C ARG A 9 9.18 14.80 12.94
N TYR A 10 10.05 13.80 13.03
CA TYR A 10 10.37 13.09 14.26
C TYR A 10 11.85 12.67 14.27
N ASP A 11 12.46 12.67 15.45
CA ASP A 11 13.85 12.28 15.74
C ASP A 11 13.96 11.08 16.68
N ARG A 12 12.83 10.64 17.23
CA ARG A 12 12.68 9.46 18.08
C ARG A 12 11.42 8.70 17.72
N THR A 13 11.40 7.42 18.03
CA THR A 13 10.24 6.54 17.84
C THR A 13 9.33 6.55 19.05
N GLY A 14 8.04 6.23 18.88
CA GLY A 14 7.07 6.25 19.97
C GLY A 14 5.62 6.46 19.50
N PRO A 15 4.68 6.77 20.42
CA PRO A 15 3.31 7.11 20.09
C PRO A 15 3.22 8.33 19.15
N ALA A 16 2.23 8.32 18.22
CA ALA A 16 2.16 9.32 17.16
C ALA A 16 2.13 10.77 17.70
N ARG A 17 1.28 11.03 18.69
CA ARG A 17 1.12 12.37 19.27
C ARG A 17 2.34 12.87 20.05
N GLU A 18 3.21 11.96 20.49
CA GLU A 18 4.39 12.33 21.27
C GLU A 18 5.60 12.65 20.38
N VAL A 19 5.65 12.05 19.18
CA VAL A 19 6.85 12.13 18.35
C VAL A 19 6.65 12.90 17.05
N LEU A 20 5.45 12.90 16.45
CA LEU A 20 5.19 13.62 15.22
C LEU A 20 4.95 15.10 15.50
N GLN A 21 5.84 15.96 15.02
CA GLN A 21 5.82 17.39 15.24
C GLN A 21 5.67 18.15 13.93
N LEU A 22 4.72 19.09 13.88
CA LEU A 22 4.60 20.03 12.77
C LEU A 22 5.62 21.16 12.96
N LEU A 23 6.56 21.27 12.02
CA LEU A 23 7.63 22.27 12.06
C LEU A 23 7.61 23.12 10.79
N THR A 24 8.07 24.38 10.94
CA THR A 24 8.45 25.22 9.81
C THR A 24 9.93 24.97 9.51
N VAL A 25 10.25 24.59 8.30
CA VAL A 25 11.59 24.19 7.88
C VAL A 25 11.98 24.89 6.58
N PRO A 26 13.27 25.00 6.24
CA PRO A 26 13.68 25.53 4.95
C PRO A 26 13.04 24.78 3.79
N LEU A 27 12.60 25.49 2.77
CA LEU A 27 12.13 24.91 1.52
C LEU A 27 13.32 24.24 0.82
N PRO A 28 13.28 22.92 0.54
CA PRO A 28 14.41 22.23 -0.06
C PRO A 28 14.52 22.58 -1.56
N GLU A 29 15.74 22.69 -2.07
CA GLU A 29 16.02 22.85 -3.49
C GLU A 29 16.38 21.50 -4.12
N PRO A 30 15.90 21.19 -5.34
CA PRO A 30 16.23 19.96 -6.02
C PRO A 30 17.69 19.97 -6.50
N GLY A 31 18.43 18.90 -6.17
CA GLY A 31 19.75 18.63 -6.72
C GLY A 31 19.71 18.06 -8.13
N PRO A 32 20.86 17.77 -8.76
CA PRO A 32 20.93 17.17 -10.08
C PRO A 32 20.12 15.87 -10.17
N GLY A 33 19.28 15.74 -11.19
CA GLY A 33 18.41 14.58 -11.39
C GLY A 33 17.16 14.52 -10.51
N GLU A 34 16.92 15.53 -9.66
CA GLU A 34 15.79 15.59 -8.75
C GLU A 34 14.71 16.57 -9.19
N VAL A 35 13.51 16.38 -8.67
CA VAL A 35 12.39 17.33 -8.78
C VAL A 35 11.91 17.70 -7.38
N ARG A 36 11.41 18.94 -7.24
CA ARG A 36 10.61 19.34 -6.09
C ARG A 36 9.14 19.30 -6.47
N VAL A 37 8.39 18.50 -5.71
CA VAL A 37 6.94 18.36 -5.87
C VAL A 37 6.23 19.11 -4.75
N ARG A 38 5.35 20.05 -5.11
CA ARG A 38 4.40 20.67 -4.19
C ARG A 38 3.24 19.71 -3.99
N LEU A 39 3.15 19.17 -2.78
CA LEU A 39 2.21 18.11 -2.44
C LEU A 39 0.79 18.66 -2.25
N ARG A 40 -0.17 17.92 -2.76
CA ARG A 40 -1.61 18.11 -2.56
C ARG A 40 -2.20 17.04 -1.67
N ALA A 41 -1.61 15.85 -1.71
CA ALA A 41 -1.97 14.73 -0.84
C ALA A 41 -0.75 13.88 -0.51
N SER A 42 -0.75 13.27 0.67
CA SER A 42 0.26 12.34 1.18
C SER A 42 -0.44 11.12 1.76
N GLY A 43 -0.13 9.93 1.28
CA GLY A 43 -0.72 8.67 1.72
C GLY A 43 -0.12 8.17 3.03
N VAL A 44 -0.95 7.71 3.95
CA VAL A 44 -0.52 7.14 5.23
C VAL A 44 -0.68 5.62 5.18
N ASN A 45 0.42 4.90 5.32
CA ASN A 45 0.46 3.45 5.20
C ASN A 45 0.83 2.75 6.52
N PRO A 46 0.46 1.48 6.72
CA PRO A 46 0.91 0.68 7.87
C PRO A 46 2.43 0.64 8.04
N SER A 47 3.19 0.72 6.93
CA SER A 47 4.65 0.78 6.96
C SER A 47 5.19 2.06 7.61
N ASP A 48 4.51 3.19 7.45
CA ASP A 48 4.87 4.47 8.07
C ASP A 48 4.67 4.39 9.60
N VAL A 49 3.54 3.78 10.02
CA VAL A 49 3.25 3.50 11.43
C VAL A 49 4.31 2.58 12.03
N LYS A 50 4.65 1.47 11.33
CA LYS A 50 5.68 0.52 11.78
C LYS A 50 7.06 1.17 11.87
N ALA A 51 7.43 2.03 10.92
CA ALA A 51 8.71 2.75 10.94
C ALA A 51 8.78 3.72 12.13
N ARG A 52 7.70 4.44 12.43
CA ARG A 52 7.62 5.32 13.61
C ARG A 52 7.69 4.56 14.94
N ARG A 53 7.23 3.29 14.97
CA ARG A 53 7.23 2.41 16.16
C ARG A 53 8.44 1.49 16.25
N ALA A 54 9.35 1.53 15.30
CA ALA A 54 10.55 0.71 15.29
C ALA A 54 11.43 0.99 16.55
N PRO A 55 12.37 0.11 16.93
CA PRO A 55 13.24 0.34 18.09
C PRO A 55 14.03 1.66 18.02
N GLN A 56 14.35 2.13 16.81
CA GLN A 56 15.02 3.41 16.57
C GLN A 56 14.66 3.96 15.19
N PRO A 57 14.70 5.27 14.96
CA PRO A 57 14.48 5.85 13.64
C PRO A 57 15.64 5.49 12.71
N ARG A 58 15.33 5.35 11.41
CA ARG A 58 16.34 5.01 10.38
C ARG A 58 17.30 6.16 10.06
N HIS A 59 16.92 7.38 10.38
CA HIS A 59 17.70 8.62 10.19
C HIS A 59 17.57 9.48 11.43
N PRO A 60 18.56 10.36 11.72
CA PRO A 60 18.51 11.26 12.88
C PRO A 60 17.28 12.18 12.91
N LEU A 61 16.72 12.49 11.75
CA LEU A 61 15.50 13.28 11.60
C LEU A 61 14.71 12.75 10.40
N VAL A 62 13.42 12.50 10.58
CA VAL A 62 12.57 11.87 9.57
C VAL A 62 11.32 12.71 9.31
N THR A 63 11.00 12.95 8.04
CA THR A 63 9.64 13.28 7.58
C THR A 63 9.01 12.00 7.05
N PRO A 64 7.88 11.52 7.64
CA PRO A 64 7.30 10.23 7.24
C PRO A 64 6.61 10.30 5.87
N HIS A 65 6.09 9.14 5.47
CA HIS A 65 5.33 8.83 4.28
C HIS A 65 6.17 8.71 3.00
N SER A 66 5.90 7.62 2.27
CA SER A 66 6.56 7.34 0.99
C SER A 66 5.71 7.71 -0.22
N ASP A 67 4.39 7.81 -0.03
CA ASP A 67 3.43 8.07 -1.10
C ASP A 67 2.93 9.50 -1.06
N GLY A 68 2.83 10.12 -2.21
CA GLY A 68 2.27 11.45 -2.33
C GLY A 68 1.79 11.74 -3.74
N ALA A 69 1.11 12.86 -3.91
CA ALA A 69 0.76 13.38 -5.21
C ALA A 69 0.69 14.91 -5.15
N GLY A 70 1.05 15.53 -6.27
CA GLY A 70 1.11 16.98 -6.34
C GLY A 70 1.55 17.47 -7.71
N VAL A 71 2.20 18.63 -7.73
CA VAL A 71 2.66 19.29 -8.95
C VAL A 71 4.15 19.54 -8.84
N VAL A 72 4.90 19.22 -9.88
CA VAL A 72 6.32 19.56 -9.99
C VAL A 72 6.44 21.08 -10.04
N GLU A 73 7.14 21.69 -9.08
CA GLU A 73 7.31 23.15 -9.05
C GLU A 73 8.74 23.62 -9.35
N ALA A 74 9.73 22.72 -9.23
CA ALA A 74 11.11 22.97 -9.57
C ALA A 74 11.80 21.69 -10.02
N VAL A 75 12.83 21.84 -10.85
CA VAL A 75 13.65 20.74 -11.35
C VAL A 75 15.13 21.08 -11.13
N GLY A 76 15.93 20.06 -10.81
CA GLY A 76 17.38 20.15 -10.76
C GLY A 76 18.04 19.92 -12.11
N ASP A 77 19.37 20.11 -12.16
CA ASP A 77 20.15 19.91 -13.37
C ASP A 77 19.93 18.51 -13.96
N GLY A 78 19.86 18.45 -15.30
CA GLY A 78 19.63 17.18 -16.02
C GLY A 78 18.17 16.73 -16.09
N VAL A 79 17.23 17.41 -15.43
CA VAL A 79 15.79 17.16 -15.56
C VAL A 79 15.17 18.19 -16.51
N PRO A 80 14.36 17.75 -17.51
CA PRO A 80 13.75 18.69 -18.46
C PRO A 80 12.85 19.72 -17.75
N ALA A 81 13.02 21.01 -18.06
CA ALA A 81 12.22 22.10 -17.49
C ALA A 81 10.72 21.97 -17.85
N ALA A 82 10.38 21.28 -18.92
CA ALA A 82 9.00 20.98 -19.31
C ALA A 82 8.21 20.17 -18.26
N ARG A 83 8.90 19.53 -17.31
CA ARG A 83 8.24 18.86 -16.18
C ARG A 83 7.61 19.81 -15.16
N ILE A 84 8.02 21.08 -15.14
CA ILE A 84 7.42 22.08 -14.24
C ILE A 84 5.94 22.25 -14.62
N GLY A 85 5.06 22.15 -13.63
CA GLY A 85 3.61 22.15 -13.82
C GLY A 85 3.00 20.75 -14.02
N GLU A 86 3.81 19.71 -14.19
CA GLU A 86 3.33 18.34 -14.36
C GLU A 86 2.66 17.84 -13.08
N ARG A 87 1.46 17.29 -13.23
CA ARG A 87 0.78 16.55 -12.16
C ARG A 87 1.41 15.18 -12.00
N VAL A 88 1.85 14.85 -10.79
CA VAL A 88 2.56 13.61 -10.51
C VAL A 88 2.03 12.92 -9.26
N TRP A 89 2.22 11.61 -9.20
CA TRP A 89 2.21 10.84 -7.97
C TRP A 89 3.61 10.29 -7.70
N THR A 90 3.92 10.05 -6.42
CA THR A 90 5.26 9.65 -5.99
C THR A 90 5.22 8.31 -5.25
N PHE A 91 6.29 7.56 -5.36
CA PHE A 91 6.53 6.34 -4.60
C PHE A 91 7.94 6.35 -4.01
N ASN A 92 8.16 5.56 -2.96
CA ASN A 92 9.46 5.40 -2.29
C ASN A 92 10.08 6.74 -1.81
N ALA A 93 9.30 7.82 -1.64
CA ALA A 93 9.86 9.12 -1.27
C ALA A 93 10.68 9.07 0.03
N GLN A 94 10.26 8.27 1.02
CA GLN A 94 10.96 8.10 2.30
C GLN A 94 11.79 6.79 2.37
N TRP A 95 11.72 5.90 1.37
CA TRP A 95 12.47 4.65 1.40
C TRP A 95 13.97 4.89 1.27
N ARG A 96 14.74 4.54 2.34
CA ARG A 96 16.18 4.80 2.47
C ARG A 96 16.56 6.30 2.39
N ARG A 97 15.60 7.18 2.62
CA ARG A 97 15.73 8.64 2.58
C ARG A 97 15.14 9.25 3.85
N PRO A 98 15.67 10.38 4.34
CA PRO A 98 15.18 10.97 5.58
C PRO A 98 13.84 11.67 5.45
N PHE A 99 13.50 12.23 4.25
CA PHE A 99 12.38 13.14 4.09
C PHE A 99 11.37 12.61 3.07
N GLY A 100 10.17 12.32 3.56
CA GLY A 100 9.03 11.83 2.80
C GLY A 100 7.99 12.92 2.55
N THR A 101 6.74 12.48 2.32
CA THR A 101 5.66 13.31 1.77
C THR A 101 4.75 13.94 2.83
N ALA A 102 4.95 13.72 4.15
CA ALA A 102 4.21 14.43 5.19
C ALA A 102 4.70 15.88 5.33
N ALA A 103 4.65 16.66 4.25
CA ALA A 103 5.17 18.01 4.11
C ALA A 103 4.46 18.77 2.98
N GLU A 104 4.60 20.09 2.91
CA GLU A 104 4.08 20.88 1.79
C GLU A 104 4.82 20.62 0.49
N CYS A 105 6.13 20.29 0.57
CA CYS A 105 6.95 19.92 -0.58
C CYS A 105 7.86 18.74 -0.24
N VAL A 106 8.21 17.97 -1.27
CA VAL A 106 9.23 16.94 -1.20
C VAL A 106 10.19 17.07 -2.38
N VAL A 107 11.49 16.84 -2.11
CA VAL A 107 12.51 16.70 -3.16
C VAL A 107 12.85 15.22 -3.28
N LEU A 108 12.84 14.69 -4.50
CA LEU A 108 13.12 13.29 -4.78
C LEU A 108 13.68 13.11 -6.21
N PRO A 109 14.36 11.98 -6.49
CA PRO A 109 14.78 11.64 -7.84
C PRO A 109 13.60 11.73 -8.82
N ALA A 110 13.80 12.33 -9.97
CA ALA A 110 12.76 12.56 -10.98
C ALA A 110 12.06 11.28 -11.44
N ALA A 111 12.75 10.13 -11.37
CA ALA A 111 12.19 8.81 -11.69
C ALA A 111 11.15 8.31 -10.67
N LEU A 112 11.11 8.87 -9.46
CA LEU A 112 10.13 8.53 -8.42
C LEU A 112 8.85 9.40 -8.50
N ALA A 113 8.83 10.39 -9.38
CA ALA A 113 7.68 11.25 -9.66
C ALA A 113 7.08 10.84 -11.02
N VAL A 114 6.00 10.08 -10.98
CA VAL A 114 5.32 9.50 -12.13
C VAL A 114 4.18 10.42 -12.56
N PRO A 115 3.97 10.67 -13.88
CA PRO A 115 2.81 11.42 -14.34
C PRO A 115 1.49 10.86 -13.78
N LEU A 116 0.67 11.73 -13.20
CA LEU A 116 -0.66 11.35 -12.70
C LEU A 116 -1.64 11.40 -13.87
N PRO A 117 -2.37 10.30 -14.18
CA PRO A 117 -3.31 10.30 -15.28
C PRO A 117 -4.35 11.42 -15.18
N GLU A 118 -4.79 11.94 -16.31
CA GLU A 118 -5.81 12.97 -16.38
C GLU A 118 -7.12 12.48 -15.72
N GLY A 119 -7.82 13.38 -15.02
CA GLY A 119 -9.04 13.05 -14.28
C GLY A 119 -8.83 12.35 -12.93
N VAL A 120 -7.62 11.82 -12.64
CA VAL A 120 -7.31 11.21 -11.35
C VAL A 120 -7.02 12.29 -10.31
N SER A 121 -7.67 12.24 -9.14
CA SER A 121 -7.43 13.19 -8.05
C SER A 121 -6.06 12.96 -7.40
N PHE A 122 -5.50 14.00 -6.76
CA PHE A 122 -4.25 13.87 -6.01
C PHE A 122 -4.39 12.93 -4.80
N GLU A 123 -5.55 12.84 -4.19
CA GLU A 123 -5.82 11.92 -3.10
C GLU A 123 -5.70 10.46 -3.55
N VAL A 124 -6.28 10.14 -4.71
CA VAL A 124 -6.10 8.83 -5.35
C VAL A 124 -4.62 8.63 -5.72
N GLY A 125 -3.98 9.65 -6.32
CA GLY A 125 -2.55 9.62 -6.65
C GLY A 125 -1.66 9.26 -5.46
N ALA A 126 -1.95 9.80 -4.27
CA ALA A 126 -1.22 9.50 -3.04
C ALA A 126 -1.44 8.07 -2.49
N CYS A 127 -2.24 7.25 -3.15
CA CYS A 127 -2.49 5.85 -2.80
C CYS A 127 -1.99 4.87 -3.87
N LEU A 128 -1.27 5.36 -4.89
CA LEU A 128 -0.80 4.52 -5.99
C LEU A 128 0.56 3.87 -5.68
N GLY A 129 1.40 4.49 -4.88
CA GLY A 129 2.76 4.05 -4.60
C GLY A 129 2.82 2.72 -3.84
N ILE A 130 2.40 2.71 -2.59
CA ILE A 130 2.41 1.48 -1.78
C ILE A 130 1.15 0.65 -2.04
N PRO A 131 -0.09 1.16 -1.86
CA PRO A 131 -1.26 0.30 -1.96
C PRO A 131 -1.48 -0.29 -3.34
N ALA A 132 -1.49 0.52 -4.40
CA ALA A 132 -1.85 0.03 -5.73
C ALA A 132 -0.72 -0.81 -6.36
N LEU A 133 0.55 -0.40 -6.26
CA LEU A 133 1.66 -1.22 -6.76
C LEU A 133 1.80 -2.53 -5.99
N THR A 134 1.55 -2.54 -4.66
CA THR A 134 1.54 -3.79 -3.88
C THR A 134 0.41 -4.71 -4.35
N ALA A 135 -0.79 -4.18 -4.53
CA ALA A 135 -1.93 -4.97 -5.02
C ALA A 135 -1.67 -5.53 -6.43
N TRP A 136 -1.09 -4.69 -7.32
CA TRP A 136 -0.72 -5.14 -8.66
C TRP A 136 0.29 -6.28 -8.63
N GLU A 137 1.39 -6.12 -7.90
CA GLU A 137 2.45 -7.13 -7.78
C GLU A 137 1.94 -8.42 -7.12
N ALA A 138 1.07 -8.30 -6.11
CA ALA A 138 0.48 -9.47 -5.45
C ALA A 138 -0.42 -10.29 -6.39
N VAL A 139 -1.10 -9.63 -7.33
CA VAL A 139 -2.01 -10.29 -8.28
C VAL A 139 -1.29 -10.77 -9.54
N HIS A 140 -0.38 -9.96 -10.10
CA HIS A 140 0.20 -10.15 -11.43
C HIS A 140 1.70 -10.50 -11.43
N GLY A 141 2.38 -10.39 -10.29
CA GLY A 141 3.84 -10.61 -10.19
C GLY A 141 4.31 -12.06 -10.35
N GLU A 142 3.40 -12.99 -10.55
CA GLU A 142 3.66 -14.40 -10.84
C GLU A 142 2.77 -14.88 -11.98
N ASP A 143 3.25 -15.86 -12.72
CA ASP A 143 2.43 -16.56 -13.70
C ASP A 143 1.30 -17.31 -12.96
N ALA A 144 0.07 -16.93 -13.24
CA ALA A 144 -1.11 -17.50 -12.62
C ALA A 144 -2.08 -17.96 -13.71
N SER A 145 -2.73 -19.11 -13.47
CA SER A 145 -3.81 -19.61 -14.32
C SER A 145 -4.99 -18.63 -14.35
N GLU A 146 -5.64 -18.45 -15.49
CA GLU A 146 -6.87 -17.65 -15.61
C GLU A 146 -8.00 -18.19 -14.73
N SER A 147 -8.08 -19.50 -14.53
CA SER A 147 -9.11 -20.17 -13.72
C SER A 147 -8.78 -20.28 -12.22
N GLU A 148 -7.80 -19.51 -11.73
CA GLU A 148 -7.34 -19.55 -10.35
C GLU A 148 -8.40 -19.04 -9.35
N THR A 149 -8.58 -19.76 -8.23
CA THR A 149 -9.33 -19.27 -7.08
C THR A 149 -8.37 -18.67 -6.07
N VAL A 150 -8.59 -17.40 -5.73
CA VAL A 150 -7.69 -16.63 -4.87
C VAL A 150 -8.40 -16.21 -3.59
N LEU A 151 -7.77 -16.46 -2.44
CA LEU A 151 -8.16 -15.86 -1.17
C LEU A 151 -7.36 -14.56 -0.95
N VAL A 152 -8.05 -13.42 -0.86
CA VAL A 152 -7.45 -12.13 -0.51
C VAL A 152 -7.68 -11.87 0.97
N GLN A 153 -6.62 -11.92 1.77
CA GLN A 153 -6.68 -11.59 3.19
C GLN A 153 -6.84 -10.08 3.39
N GLY A 154 -7.81 -9.69 4.23
CA GLY A 154 -8.11 -8.28 4.49
C GLY A 154 -8.68 -7.53 3.29
N GLY A 155 -9.63 -8.13 2.57
CA GLY A 155 -10.18 -7.67 1.28
C GLY A 155 -10.86 -6.30 1.25
N ALA A 156 -11.01 -5.62 2.40
CA ALA A 156 -11.53 -4.24 2.48
C ALA A 156 -10.47 -3.21 2.95
N GLY A 157 -9.23 -3.66 3.16
CA GLY A 157 -8.10 -2.78 3.49
C GLY A 157 -7.57 -2.05 2.26
N ALA A 158 -6.61 -1.13 2.46
CA ALA A 158 -6.03 -0.30 1.39
C ALA A 158 -5.49 -1.13 0.21
N VAL A 159 -4.68 -2.15 0.48
CA VAL A 159 -4.15 -3.07 -0.54
C VAL A 159 -5.19 -4.11 -0.94
N GLY A 160 -5.87 -4.72 0.05
CA GLY A 160 -6.79 -5.85 -0.20
C GLY A 160 -7.95 -5.48 -1.11
N HIS A 161 -8.56 -4.30 -0.94
CA HIS A 161 -9.64 -3.83 -1.80
C HIS A 161 -9.21 -3.67 -3.28
N LEU A 162 -8.00 -3.17 -3.49
CA LEU A 162 -7.42 -3.06 -4.83
C LEU A 162 -7.07 -4.44 -5.40
N ALA A 163 -6.52 -5.34 -4.57
CA ALA A 163 -6.19 -6.71 -4.99
C ALA A 163 -7.44 -7.50 -5.39
N VAL A 164 -8.56 -7.35 -4.67
CA VAL A 164 -9.86 -7.94 -5.04
C VAL A 164 -10.28 -7.49 -6.44
N GLN A 165 -10.28 -6.17 -6.69
CA GLN A 165 -10.67 -5.61 -8.00
C GLN A 165 -9.74 -6.10 -9.12
N LEU A 166 -8.43 -6.04 -8.91
CA LEU A 166 -7.45 -6.45 -9.92
C LEU A 166 -7.55 -7.94 -10.23
N ALA A 167 -7.70 -8.79 -9.20
CA ALA A 167 -7.87 -10.22 -9.40
C ALA A 167 -9.18 -10.58 -10.11
N ALA A 168 -10.29 -9.93 -9.74
CA ALA A 168 -11.58 -10.13 -10.40
C ALA A 168 -11.54 -9.70 -11.89
N ARG A 169 -10.90 -8.54 -12.18
CA ARG A 169 -10.69 -8.07 -13.57
C ARG A 169 -9.79 -8.99 -14.39
N ALA A 170 -8.86 -9.70 -13.73
CA ALA A 170 -8.04 -10.74 -14.34
C ALA A 170 -8.76 -12.10 -14.50
N GLY A 171 -10.09 -12.14 -14.33
CA GLY A 171 -10.90 -13.35 -14.49
C GLY A 171 -10.78 -14.38 -13.35
N LYS A 172 -10.15 -14.03 -12.24
CA LYS A 172 -9.96 -14.95 -11.11
C LYS A 172 -11.21 -15.02 -10.25
N ARG A 173 -11.50 -16.20 -9.69
CA ARG A 173 -12.50 -16.35 -8.65
C ARG A 173 -11.93 -15.85 -7.32
N VAL A 174 -12.44 -14.74 -6.80
CA VAL A 174 -11.92 -14.10 -5.60
C VAL A 174 -12.80 -14.40 -4.39
N ILE A 175 -12.19 -14.88 -3.32
CA ILE A 175 -12.79 -14.96 -1.98
C ILE A 175 -12.03 -13.95 -1.12
N ALA A 176 -12.76 -13.11 -0.37
CA ALA A 176 -12.14 -12.09 0.47
C ALA A 176 -12.35 -12.40 1.96
N SER A 177 -11.31 -12.35 2.79
CA SER A 177 -11.50 -12.34 4.24
C SER A 177 -11.73 -10.92 4.74
N VAL A 178 -12.66 -10.75 5.66
CA VAL A 178 -13.09 -9.45 6.20
C VAL A 178 -13.37 -9.54 7.70
N SER A 179 -13.64 -8.39 8.36
CA SER A 179 -13.90 -8.32 9.81
C SER A 179 -15.22 -7.67 10.19
N SER A 180 -16.11 -7.45 9.23
CA SER A 180 -17.46 -6.93 9.47
C SER A 180 -18.34 -7.03 8.21
N ALA A 181 -19.66 -6.92 8.39
CA ALA A 181 -20.63 -6.91 7.30
C ALA A 181 -20.39 -5.78 6.28
N ASP A 182 -20.05 -4.55 6.73
CA ASP A 182 -19.75 -3.43 5.83
C ASP A 182 -18.53 -3.71 4.95
N LYS A 183 -17.50 -4.33 5.54
CA LYS A 183 -16.30 -4.76 4.82
C LYS A 183 -16.62 -5.89 3.83
N ALA A 184 -17.54 -6.80 4.18
CA ALA A 184 -18.00 -7.84 3.27
C ALA A 184 -18.75 -7.25 2.08
N ALA A 185 -19.68 -6.33 2.31
CA ALA A 185 -20.39 -5.64 1.25
C ALA A 185 -19.44 -4.90 0.28
N LEU A 186 -18.40 -4.24 0.82
CA LEU A 186 -17.39 -3.57 -0.01
C LEU A 186 -16.59 -4.58 -0.85
N ALA A 187 -16.14 -5.69 -0.26
CA ALA A 187 -15.38 -6.70 -0.99
C ALA A 187 -16.20 -7.35 -2.11
N LEU A 188 -17.48 -7.64 -1.86
CA LEU A 188 -18.40 -8.15 -2.88
C LEU A 188 -18.63 -7.14 -4.00
N ALA A 189 -18.86 -5.86 -3.67
CA ALA A 189 -18.98 -4.78 -4.66
C ALA A 189 -17.70 -4.57 -5.48
N ALA A 190 -16.54 -4.90 -4.92
CA ALA A 190 -15.25 -4.86 -5.60
C ALA A 190 -15.01 -6.05 -6.54
N GLY A 191 -15.91 -7.03 -6.59
CA GLY A 191 -15.83 -8.18 -7.48
C GLY A 191 -15.44 -9.50 -6.81
N ALA A 192 -15.39 -9.57 -5.47
CA ALA A 192 -15.27 -10.85 -4.79
C ALA A 192 -16.52 -11.70 -5.00
N SER A 193 -16.34 -12.99 -5.29
CA SER A 193 -17.44 -13.95 -5.44
C SER A 193 -18.03 -14.37 -4.08
N ALA A 194 -17.24 -14.22 -3.01
CA ALA A 194 -17.66 -14.46 -1.63
C ALA A 194 -16.80 -13.63 -0.67
N ALA A 195 -17.37 -13.30 0.49
CA ALA A 195 -16.66 -12.70 1.61
C ALA A 195 -16.86 -13.58 2.86
N VAL A 196 -15.79 -13.75 3.65
CA VAL A 196 -15.78 -14.56 4.88
C VAL A 196 -15.39 -13.68 6.05
N ASP A 197 -16.27 -13.52 7.03
CA ASP A 197 -15.96 -12.76 8.25
C ASP A 197 -15.21 -13.63 9.24
N TYR A 198 -13.89 -13.48 9.30
CA TYR A 198 -13.01 -14.27 10.17
C TYR A 198 -13.23 -14.06 11.67
N ARG A 199 -14.10 -13.10 12.07
CA ARG A 199 -14.47 -12.92 13.47
C ARG A 199 -15.61 -13.82 13.92
N SER A 200 -16.46 -14.20 12.98
CA SER A 200 -17.67 -14.99 13.24
C SER A 200 -17.67 -16.35 12.54
N GLU A 201 -16.77 -16.57 11.56
CA GLU A 201 -16.72 -17.79 10.77
C GLU A 201 -15.34 -18.49 10.86
N ASP A 202 -15.31 -19.83 10.80
CA ASP A 202 -14.06 -20.56 10.53
C ASP A 202 -13.73 -20.43 9.05
N ILE A 203 -12.69 -19.66 8.75
CA ILE A 203 -12.24 -19.42 7.36
C ILE A 203 -12.00 -20.74 6.62
N ALA A 204 -11.36 -21.73 7.26
CA ALA A 204 -11.02 -22.98 6.61
C ALA A 204 -12.26 -23.80 6.25
N ALA A 205 -13.21 -23.89 7.16
CA ALA A 205 -14.50 -24.56 6.92
C ALA A 205 -15.27 -23.86 5.77
N ARG A 206 -15.30 -22.53 5.82
CA ARG A 206 -16.00 -21.75 4.80
C ARG A 206 -15.33 -21.83 3.42
N ILE A 207 -14.01 -21.84 3.35
CA ILE A 207 -13.27 -22.06 2.11
C ILE A 207 -13.52 -23.46 1.56
N ALA A 208 -13.52 -24.49 2.41
CA ALA A 208 -13.85 -25.87 1.99
C ALA A 208 -15.25 -25.94 1.37
N GLU A 209 -16.25 -25.36 2.01
CA GLU A 209 -17.62 -25.27 1.47
C GLU A 209 -17.63 -24.56 0.10
N LEU A 210 -17.06 -23.37 0.01
CA LEU A 210 -17.05 -22.56 -1.21
C LEU A 210 -16.28 -23.20 -2.38
N THR A 211 -15.32 -24.10 -2.09
CA THR A 211 -14.46 -24.74 -3.09
C THR A 211 -14.77 -26.22 -3.29
N GLY A 212 -15.83 -26.77 -2.68
CA GLY A 212 -16.14 -28.19 -2.72
C GLY A 212 -15.04 -29.08 -2.11
N GLY A 213 -14.38 -28.61 -1.06
CA GLY A 213 -13.29 -29.31 -0.38
C GLY A 213 -11.91 -29.19 -1.03
N ARG A 214 -11.79 -28.55 -2.22
CA ARG A 214 -10.53 -28.45 -2.95
C ARG A 214 -9.52 -27.48 -2.31
N GLY A 215 -10.01 -26.43 -1.67
CA GLY A 215 -9.20 -25.30 -1.24
C GLY A 215 -8.93 -24.28 -2.37
N VAL A 216 -8.30 -23.14 -2.03
CA VAL A 216 -7.92 -22.10 -2.99
C VAL A 216 -6.57 -22.42 -3.63
N ASP A 217 -6.30 -21.84 -4.79
CA ASP A 217 -5.01 -22.00 -5.49
C ASP A 217 -3.94 -21.10 -4.91
N ARG A 218 -4.33 -19.89 -4.47
CA ARG A 218 -3.42 -18.88 -3.94
C ARG A 218 -4.05 -18.07 -2.81
N VAL A 219 -3.21 -17.69 -1.85
CA VAL A 219 -3.52 -16.68 -0.84
C VAL A 219 -2.69 -15.43 -1.10
N ILE A 220 -3.33 -14.27 -1.16
CA ILE A 220 -2.68 -12.95 -1.12
C ILE A 220 -2.69 -12.48 0.32
N GLU A 221 -1.51 -12.41 0.95
CA GLU A 221 -1.36 -12.36 2.40
C GLU A 221 -0.79 -11.05 2.93
N VAL A 222 -1.55 -10.42 3.83
CA VAL A 222 -1.18 -9.17 4.52
C VAL A 222 -0.56 -9.38 5.88
N ASN A 223 -0.79 -10.54 6.52
CA ASN A 223 -0.35 -10.82 7.90
C ASN A 223 0.08 -12.28 8.09
N LEU A 224 1.25 -12.63 7.55
CA LEU A 224 1.80 -13.98 7.63
C LEU A 224 1.85 -14.52 9.06
N SER A 225 2.31 -13.72 10.02
CA SER A 225 2.49 -14.17 11.41
C SER A 225 1.21 -14.61 12.09
N ALA A 226 0.06 -14.07 11.68
CA ALA A 226 -1.24 -14.46 12.22
C ALA A 226 -1.83 -15.69 11.49
N ASN A 227 -1.56 -15.86 10.20
CA ASN A 227 -2.31 -16.77 9.33
C ASN A 227 -1.54 -18.02 8.92
N ALA A 228 -0.22 -18.09 9.12
CA ALA A 228 0.62 -19.18 8.64
C ALA A 228 0.11 -20.58 9.02
N ALA A 229 -0.36 -20.77 10.25
CA ALA A 229 -0.86 -22.06 10.72
C ALA A 229 -2.13 -22.55 10.00
N SER A 230 -2.83 -21.69 9.27
CA SER A 230 -4.10 -22.03 8.60
C SER A 230 -3.95 -22.44 7.13
N TYR A 231 -2.80 -22.21 6.49
CA TYR A 231 -2.70 -22.34 5.03
C TYR A 231 -2.93 -23.76 4.52
N THR A 232 -2.52 -24.79 5.23
CA THR A 232 -2.76 -26.19 4.85
C THR A 232 -4.25 -26.58 4.91
N ARG A 233 -5.07 -25.78 5.58
CA ARG A 233 -6.52 -25.96 5.68
C ARG A 233 -7.30 -25.16 4.64
N VAL A 234 -6.67 -24.11 4.03
CA VAL A 234 -7.33 -23.23 3.06
C VAL A 234 -6.81 -23.42 1.65
N LEU A 235 -5.53 -23.79 1.47
CA LEU A 235 -4.91 -24.03 0.18
C LEU A 235 -5.10 -25.48 -0.27
N ARG A 236 -5.23 -25.68 -1.58
CA ARG A 236 -5.06 -27.01 -2.16
C ARG A 236 -3.60 -27.49 -2.05
N PRO A 237 -3.33 -28.80 -2.17
CA PRO A 237 -1.95 -29.27 -2.36
C PRO A 237 -1.27 -28.56 -3.54
N GLY A 238 -0.01 -28.17 -3.36
CA GLY A 238 0.75 -27.36 -4.30
C GLY A 238 0.27 -25.92 -4.45
N GLY A 239 -0.56 -25.44 -3.51
CA GLY A 239 -1.01 -24.05 -3.49
C GLY A 239 0.08 -23.06 -3.10
N ARG A 240 -0.18 -21.77 -3.29
CA ARG A 240 0.80 -20.69 -3.12
C ARG A 240 0.33 -19.61 -2.17
N VAL A 241 1.26 -18.99 -1.45
CA VAL A 241 1.02 -17.79 -0.63
C VAL A 241 1.92 -16.68 -1.14
N THR A 242 1.32 -15.57 -1.57
CA THR A 242 2.04 -14.34 -1.94
C THR A 242 1.98 -13.38 -0.77
N VAL A 243 3.11 -13.19 -0.09
CA VAL A 243 3.22 -12.43 1.17
C VAL A 243 3.79 -11.06 0.89
N TYR A 244 3.04 -10.01 1.28
CA TYR A 244 3.50 -8.62 1.22
C TYR A 244 3.50 -7.91 2.59
N GLY A 245 3.05 -8.59 3.64
CA GLY A 245 2.99 -8.02 4.98
C GLY A 245 2.94 -9.04 6.09
N SER A 246 3.25 -8.58 7.30
CA SER A 246 3.10 -9.30 8.56
C SER A 246 3.11 -8.32 9.71
N ASP A 247 2.37 -8.58 10.78
CA ASP A 247 2.41 -7.74 11.98
C ASP A 247 3.71 -7.93 12.75
N ASN A 248 4.20 -9.17 12.80
CA ASN A 248 5.50 -9.49 13.39
C ASN A 248 6.53 -9.78 12.30
N TRP A 249 7.77 -9.38 12.56
CA TRP A 249 8.92 -9.66 11.69
C TRP A 249 9.39 -11.12 11.73
N GLN A 250 8.84 -11.91 12.64
CA GLN A 250 9.06 -13.34 12.77
C GLN A 250 7.73 -14.07 12.68
N ALA A 251 7.69 -15.16 11.91
CA ALA A 251 6.53 -16.03 11.79
C ALA A 251 6.94 -17.48 12.00
N VAL A 252 6.13 -18.22 12.76
CA VAL A 252 6.30 -19.67 12.94
C VAL A 252 5.48 -20.39 11.87
N LEU A 253 6.14 -21.27 11.12
CA LEU A 253 5.53 -22.06 10.07
C LEU A 253 5.41 -23.52 10.53
N PRO A 254 4.27 -24.22 10.35
CA PRO A 254 4.16 -25.65 10.57
C PRO A 254 4.86 -26.38 9.41
N LEU A 255 6.18 -26.45 9.49
CA LEU A 255 7.06 -26.86 8.39
C LEU A 255 6.68 -28.22 7.78
N MET A 256 6.40 -29.23 8.65
CA MET A 256 6.07 -30.58 8.15
C MET A 256 4.77 -30.58 7.34
N ASP A 257 3.76 -29.84 7.78
CA ASP A 257 2.50 -29.73 7.07
C ASP A 257 2.69 -29.03 5.72
N TYR A 258 3.56 -28.01 5.66
CA TYR A 258 3.89 -27.31 4.43
C TYR A 258 4.64 -28.21 3.44
N LEU A 259 5.58 -29.02 3.93
CA LEU A 259 6.31 -29.99 3.08
C LEU A 259 5.34 -31.02 2.51
N VAL A 260 4.46 -31.61 3.35
CA VAL A 260 3.48 -32.61 2.91
C VAL A 260 2.51 -32.05 1.88
N HIS A 261 2.07 -30.79 2.04
CA HIS A 261 1.16 -30.15 1.09
C HIS A 261 1.90 -29.54 -0.13
N GLY A 262 3.22 -29.50 -0.13
CA GLY A 262 4.01 -28.91 -1.22
C GLY A 262 3.73 -27.41 -1.42
N LEU A 263 3.52 -26.66 -0.34
CA LEU A 263 3.16 -25.25 -0.44
C LEU A 263 4.35 -24.39 -0.86
N ALA A 264 4.10 -23.39 -1.71
CA ALA A 264 5.08 -22.38 -2.09
C ALA A 264 4.76 -21.04 -1.44
N LEU A 265 5.80 -20.37 -0.90
CA LEU A 265 5.72 -19.02 -0.37
C LEU A 265 6.57 -18.08 -1.20
N ARG A 266 5.96 -17.01 -1.71
CA ARG A 266 6.66 -15.90 -2.33
C ARG A 266 6.57 -14.68 -1.44
N PHE A 267 7.71 -14.06 -1.16
CA PHE A 267 7.80 -12.81 -0.43
C PHE A 267 8.20 -11.69 -1.36
N PHE A 268 7.60 -10.53 -1.20
CA PHE A 268 8.07 -9.30 -1.83
C PHE A 268 7.78 -8.09 -0.95
N ILE A 269 8.52 -7.02 -1.19
CA ILE A 269 8.25 -5.71 -0.63
C ILE A 269 8.23 -4.70 -1.77
N VAL A 270 7.18 -3.90 -1.86
CA VAL A 270 6.94 -2.98 -2.97
C VAL A 270 8.09 -1.98 -3.19
N TYR A 271 8.82 -1.65 -2.15
CA TYR A 271 9.97 -0.75 -2.20
C TYR A 271 11.15 -1.29 -3.02
N GLU A 272 11.31 -2.60 -3.09
CA GLU A 272 12.44 -3.31 -3.73
C GLU A 272 12.04 -3.99 -5.05
N LEU A 273 10.89 -3.64 -5.62
CA LEU A 273 10.54 -4.08 -6.96
C LEU A 273 11.64 -3.64 -7.95
N ASP A 274 12.06 -4.53 -8.82
CA ASP A 274 13.02 -4.21 -9.86
C ASP A 274 12.41 -3.24 -10.91
N ALA A 275 13.24 -2.74 -11.82
CA ALA A 275 12.80 -1.76 -12.83
C ALA A 275 11.69 -2.31 -13.75
N ARG A 276 11.74 -3.61 -14.11
CA ARG A 276 10.74 -4.26 -14.96
C ARG A 276 9.42 -4.42 -14.23
N GLN A 277 9.45 -4.96 -13.01
CA GLN A 277 8.28 -5.12 -12.15
C GLN A 277 7.59 -3.77 -11.89
N ARG A 278 8.39 -2.75 -11.60
CA ARG A 278 7.89 -1.40 -11.34
C ARG A 278 7.25 -0.78 -12.58
N ALA A 279 7.91 -0.87 -13.74
CA ALA A 279 7.35 -0.35 -14.99
C ALA A 279 6.04 -1.07 -15.36
N ALA A 280 5.98 -2.39 -15.22
CA ALA A 280 4.76 -3.17 -15.42
C ALA A 280 3.66 -2.79 -14.44
N GLY A 281 4.01 -2.61 -13.16
CA GLY A 281 3.08 -2.17 -12.12
C GLY A 281 2.50 -0.79 -12.39
N ILE A 282 3.33 0.20 -12.75
CA ILE A 282 2.89 1.55 -13.10
C ILE A 282 1.93 1.53 -14.29
N ALA A 283 2.33 0.85 -15.37
CA ALA A 283 1.49 0.74 -16.58
C ALA A 283 0.15 0.06 -16.28
N GLY A 284 0.18 -1.05 -15.53
CA GLY A 284 -1.01 -1.80 -15.19
C GLY A 284 -1.95 -1.06 -14.23
N VAL A 285 -1.42 -0.35 -13.24
CA VAL A 285 -2.23 0.51 -12.37
C VAL A 285 -2.87 1.64 -13.16
N HIS A 286 -2.16 2.30 -14.08
CA HIS A 286 -2.73 3.33 -14.96
C HIS A 286 -3.84 2.76 -15.86
N GLN A 287 -3.63 1.58 -16.44
CA GLN A 287 -4.66 0.91 -17.23
C GLN A 287 -5.90 0.57 -16.39
N ALA A 288 -5.70 0.07 -15.17
CA ALA A 288 -6.79 -0.25 -14.25
C ALA A 288 -7.57 0.99 -13.83
N LEU A 289 -6.90 2.13 -13.57
CA LEU A 289 -7.54 3.42 -13.29
C LEU A 289 -8.39 3.90 -14.47
N ALA A 290 -7.87 3.82 -15.69
CA ALA A 290 -8.62 4.17 -16.90
C ALA A 290 -9.85 3.25 -17.10
N ALA A 291 -9.77 2.00 -16.61
CA ALA A 291 -10.87 1.05 -16.59
C ALA A 291 -11.78 1.17 -15.33
N GLY A 292 -11.63 2.21 -14.52
CA GLY A 292 -12.48 2.49 -13.35
C GLY A 292 -12.06 1.71 -12.09
N LEU A 293 -10.77 1.51 -11.84
CA LEU A 293 -10.29 1.02 -10.54
C LEU A 293 -10.69 2.00 -9.44
N ASP A 294 -11.42 1.50 -8.45
CA ASP A 294 -11.90 2.32 -7.32
C ASP A 294 -10.89 2.33 -6.17
N VAL A 295 -10.32 3.49 -5.89
CA VAL A 295 -9.40 3.72 -4.79
C VAL A 295 -10.13 4.40 -3.64
N LYS A 296 -10.56 3.64 -2.65
CA LYS A 296 -11.31 4.16 -1.50
C LYS A 296 -10.44 5.02 -0.60
N ILE A 297 -10.92 6.25 -0.32
CA ILE A 297 -10.33 7.15 0.69
C ILE A 297 -11.23 7.12 1.93
N ALA A 298 -10.75 6.50 2.98
CA ALA A 298 -11.45 6.34 4.25
C ALA A 298 -11.53 7.66 5.04
N ALA A 299 -10.43 8.41 5.05
CA ALA A 299 -10.35 9.67 5.79
C ALA A 299 -9.31 10.63 5.21
N ARG A 300 -9.53 11.92 5.47
CA ARG A 300 -8.69 13.04 5.10
C ARG A 300 -8.33 13.83 6.35
N PHE A 301 -7.06 14.15 6.50
CA PHE A 301 -6.55 14.92 7.64
C PHE A 301 -5.75 16.12 7.14
N PRO A 302 -5.82 17.29 7.76
CA PRO A 302 -4.85 18.34 7.50
C PRO A 302 -3.43 17.91 7.97
N LEU A 303 -2.40 18.55 7.47
CA LEU A 303 -1.00 18.23 7.83
C LEU A 303 -0.76 18.27 9.35
N ALA A 304 -1.38 19.21 10.05
CA ALA A 304 -1.28 19.34 11.50
C ALA A 304 -1.79 18.10 12.26
N ASP A 305 -2.74 17.36 11.67
CA ASP A 305 -3.39 16.21 12.30
C ASP A 305 -2.80 14.86 11.83
N THR A 306 -1.58 14.87 11.27
CA THR A 306 -0.88 13.64 10.83
C THR A 306 -0.80 12.59 11.94
N ALA A 307 -0.67 12.99 13.20
CA ALA A 307 -0.67 12.05 14.32
C ALA A 307 -2.00 11.27 14.42
N ALA A 308 -3.14 11.95 14.26
CA ALA A 308 -4.44 11.31 14.25
C ALA A 308 -4.63 10.37 13.02
N ALA A 309 -4.08 10.75 11.87
CA ALA A 309 -4.06 9.90 10.68
C ALA A 309 -3.27 8.59 10.93
N HIS A 310 -2.10 8.68 11.56
CA HIS A 310 -1.32 7.50 11.98
C HIS A 310 -2.07 6.63 12.97
N GLU A 311 -2.72 7.21 13.98
CA GLU A 311 -3.52 6.48 14.98
C GLU A 311 -4.69 5.74 14.33
N MET A 312 -5.35 6.34 13.33
CA MET A 312 -6.41 5.68 12.57
C MET A 312 -5.89 4.45 11.82
N VAL A 313 -4.76 4.57 11.12
CA VAL A 313 -4.13 3.45 10.40
C VAL A 313 -3.66 2.37 11.38
N GLU A 314 -3.08 2.76 12.51
CA GLU A 314 -2.62 1.85 13.57
C GLU A 314 -3.78 1.04 14.18
N ALA A 315 -4.95 1.64 14.33
CA ALA A 315 -6.15 0.96 14.83
C ALA A 315 -6.72 -0.07 13.84
N GLY A 316 -6.36 -0.02 12.54
CA GLY A 316 -6.77 -0.99 11.52
C GLY A 316 -8.27 -1.08 11.25
N ARG A 317 -9.05 -0.07 11.66
CA ARG A 317 -10.52 -0.09 11.56
C ARG A 317 -11.06 0.59 10.30
N GLN A 318 -10.23 1.34 9.60
CA GLN A 318 -10.61 2.06 8.38
C GLN A 318 -10.93 1.10 7.22
N ILE A 319 -11.75 1.58 6.30
CA ILE A 319 -12.07 0.92 5.04
C ILE A 319 -11.40 1.71 3.91
N GLY A 320 -10.34 1.15 3.31
CA GLY A 320 -9.56 1.84 2.28
C GLY A 320 -8.37 2.63 2.85
N ASN A 321 -8.01 3.72 2.18
CA ASN A 321 -6.79 4.50 2.39
C ASN A 321 -7.03 5.73 3.28
N VAL A 322 -5.99 6.17 3.97
CA VAL A 322 -5.97 7.42 4.74
C VAL A 322 -4.99 8.38 4.08
N VAL A 323 -5.38 9.63 3.92
CA VAL A 323 -4.54 10.66 3.32
C VAL A 323 -4.44 11.91 4.21
N VAL A 324 -3.29 12.55 4.13
CA VAL A 324 -3.02 13.88 4.70
C VAL A 324 -3.00 14.89 3.57
N LEU A 325 -3.62 16.07 3.79
CA LEU A 325 -3.70 17.17 2.83
C LEU A 325 -2.78 18.30 3.29
N PRO A 326 -1.56 18.44 2.72
CA PRO A 326 -0.55 19.38 3.22
C PRO A 326 -0.92 20.85 3.05
N THR A 327 -1.80 21.15 2.10
CA THR A 327 -2.17 22.52 1.71
C THR A 327 -3.63 22.88 2.05
N ALA A 328 -4.29 22.07 2.87
CA ALA A 328 -5.64 22.36 3.37
C ALA A 328 -5.62 23.27 4.59
#